data_032c90ee66e105c8f3c6686b6f09d9f9
#
_entry.id   032c90ee66e105c8f3c6686b6f09d9f9
#
_cell.length_a   1.000
_cell.length_b   1.000
_cell.length_c   1.000
_cell.angle_alpha   90.00
_cell.angle_beta   90.00
_cell.angle_gamma   90.00
#
_symmetry.space_group_name_H-M   'P 1'
#
loop_
_entity.id
_entity.type
_entity.pdbx_description
1 polymer ?
#
loop_
_entity_poly.entity_id
_entity_poly.type
_entity_poly.pdbx_seq_one_letter_code
_entity_poly.pdbx_strand_id
1 'polypeptide(L)'
;MKRRLALKILAGAAAGIALAACAPMEPAQPDIVDIAASNDDFTTLVAAVQAAGLVETLKGDGPFTVFAPTNAAFAALPAGTVDSLLRPENKDQLVKILTYHVVPGAVTSDQLVDKRMSVATVEGQTVHVDGTHGVRVNNATVTSADIIASNGVIHVI
;
A
#
# COMPACT_ATOMS: atom_id res chain seq x y z
N MET A 1 8.68 37.46 -74.11
CA MET A 1 9.86 36.64 -74.44
C MET A 1 10.10 35.66 -73.33
N LYS A 2 9.86 34.38 -73.62
CA LYS A 2 10.73 33.25 -73.37
C LYS A 2 11.16 33.08 -71.86
N ARG A 3 11.08 32.01 -71.17
CA ARG A 3 10.99 30.54 -71.39
C ARG A 3 10.79 29.94 -69.99
N ARG A 4 9.83 29.16 -69.83
CA ARG A 4 9.91 27.69 -69.56
C ARG A 4 11.19 27.26 -68.88
N LEU A 5 11.01 26.71 -67.65
CA LEU A 5 11.50 25.36 -67.40
C LEU A 5 10.76 24.74 -66.25
N ALA A 6 10.10 23.69 -66.60
CA ALA A 6 9.63 22.71 -65.64
C ALA A 6 10.80 21.89 -65.13
N LEU A 7 10.87 21.58 -63.93
CA LEU A 7 11.65 20.43 -63.44
C LEU A 7 10.88 19.60 -62.47
N LYS A 8 10.61 18.47 -62.93
CA LYS A 8 10.11 17.25 -62.36
C LYS A 8 10.93 16.86 -61.13
N ILE A 9 10.27 16.49 -60.12
CA ILE A 9 10.30 15.41 -59.36
C ILE A 9 11.16 14.61 -58.85
N LEU A 10 11.31 14.13 -57.76
CA LEU A 10 11.43 12.70 -57.48
C LEU A 10 10.76 12.35 -56.16
N ALA A 11 9.92 11.40 -56.24
CA ALA A 11 9.44 10.66 -55.12
C ALA A 11 10.61 10.04 -54.33
N GLY A 12 10.77 10.43 -53.09
CA GLY A 12 11.60 9.75 -52.15
C GLY A 12 10.70 9.11 -51.10
N ALA A 13 10.53 7.82 -51.22
CA ALA A 13 9.93 7.01 -50.20
C ALA A 13 10.83 7.05 -48.94
N ALA A 14 10.49 7.86 -47.96
CA ALA A 14 11.10 7.78 -46.66
C ALA A 14 10.40 6.69 -45.88
N ALA A 15 11.07 5.57 -45.77
CA ALA A 15 10.70 4.52 -44.81
C ALA A 15 10.60 5.12 -43.41
N GLY A 16 9.40 5.14 -42.87
CA GLY A 16 9.17 5.50 -41.50
C GLY A 16 9.81 4.46 -40.59
N ILE A 17 10.94 4.80 -40.01
CA ILE A 17 11.46 4.08 -38.88
C ILE A 17 10.53 4.44 -37.73
N ALA A 18 9.64 3.56 -37.41
CA ALA A 18 8.93 3.59 -36.14
C ALA A 18 9.97 3.37 -35.05
N LEU A 19 10.48 4.43 -34.48
CA LEU A 19 11.13 4.40 -33.19
C LEU A 19 10.05 3.99 -32.22
N ALA A 20 10.03 2.71 -31.87
CA ALA A 20 9.39 2.25 -30.67
C ALA A 20 10.10 3.01 -29.52
N ALA A 21 9.47 4.06 -29.04
CA ALA A 21 9.87 4.68 -27.82
C ALA A 21 9.70 3.62 -26.73
N CYS A 22 10.80 3.03 -26.31
CA CYS A 22 10.88 2.44 -24.99
C CYS A 22 10.61 3.59 -24.03
N ALA A 23 9.37 3.74 -23.60
CA ALA A 23 9.07 4.54 -22.44
C ALA A 23 9.94 3.98 -21.31
N PRO A 24 10.76 4.79 -20.61
CA PRO A 24 11.42 4.31 -19.42
C PRO A 24 10.29 3.79 -18.53
N MET A 25 10.35 2.52 -18.19
CA MET A 25 9.54 1.95 -17.13
C MET A 25 9.95 2.74 -15.90
N GLU A 26 9.14 3.70 -15.49
CA GLU A 26 9.28 4.28 -14.16
C GLU A 26 9.27 3.10 -13.20
N PRO A 27 10.23 3.01 -12.28
CA PRO A 27 10.21 1.95 -11.29
C PRO A 27 8.85 2.01 -10.61
N ALA A 28 8.08 0.95 -10.76
CA ALA A 28 6.77 0.84 -10.13
C ALA A 28 6.97 1.15 -8.65
N GLN A 29 6.24 2.12 -8.13
CA GLN A 29 6.34 2.45 -6.71
C GLN A 29 6.05 1.19 -5.90
N PRO A 30 6.82 0.92 -4.84
CA PRO A 30 6.61 -0.27 -4.04
C PRO A 30 5.20 -0.30 -3.47
N ASP A 31 4.60 -1.46 -3.45
CA ASP A 31 3.29 -1.65 -2.82
C ASP A 31 3.41 -1.74 -1.28
N ILE A 32 2.26 -1.81 -0.61
CA ILE A 32 2.19 -1.90 0.85
C ILE A 32 3.04 -3.07 1.38
N VAL A 33 3.01 -4.21 0.70
CA VAL A 33 3.74 -5.41 1.13
C VAL A 33 5.24 -5.24 0.91
N ASP A 34 5.64 -4.63 -0.21
CA ASP A 34 7.06 -4.38 -0.52
C ASP A 34 7.69 -3.39 0.47
N ILE A 35 6.95 -2.34 0.84
CA ILE A 35 7.38 -1.38 1.87
C ILE A 35 7.53 -2.08 3.22
N ALA A 36 6.54 -2.88 3.61
CA ALA A 36 6.60 -3.61 4.87
C ALA A 36 7.75 -4.64 4.88
N ALA A 37 8.00 -5.32 3.76
CA ALA A 37 9.08 -6.30 3.65
C ALA A 37 10.47 -5.66 3.63
N SER A 38 10.58 -4.40 3.22
CA SER A 38 11.86 -3.67 3.20
C SER A 38 12.24 -3.06 4.54
N ASN A 39 11.35 -3.11 5.53
CA ASN A 39 11.56 -2.53 6.84
C ASN A 39 11.62 -3.62 7.92
N ASP A 40 12.73 -3.65 8.64
CA ASP A 40 12.99 -4.65 9.69
C ASP A 40 11.99 -4.57 10.86
N ASP A 41 11.35 -3.42 11.06
CA ASP A 41 10.33 -3.23 12.10
C ASP A 41 9.03 -4.02 11.84
N PHE A 42 8.81 -4.47 10.62
CA PHE A 42 7.59 -5.17 10.21
C PHE A 42 7.79 -6.66 9.90
N THR A 43 8.91 -7.24 10.29
CA THR A 43 9.20 -8.66 10.00
C THR A 43 8.14 -9.60 10.54
N THR A 44 7.65 -9.35 11.77
CA THR A 44 6.55 -10.12 12.37
C THR A 44 5.24 -9.93 11.62
N LEU A 45 4.92 -8.70 11.21
CA LEU A 45 3.73 -8.39 10.43
C LEU A 45 3.76 -9.10 9.07
N VAL A 46 4.89 -9.04 8.37
CA VAL A 46 5.06 -9.71 7.07
C VAL A 46 4.86 -11.23 7.20
N ALA A 47 5.47 -11.83 8.22
CA ALA A 47 5.27 -13.25 8.52
C ALA A 47 3.81 -13.58 8.80
N ALA A 48 3.10 -12.72 9.55
CA ALA A 48 1.69 -12.88 9.85
C ALA A 48 0.82 -12.76 8.59
N VAL A 49 1.08 -11.78 7.72
CA VAL A 49 0.36 -11.58 6.44
C VAL A 49 0.57 -12.78 5.51
N GLN A 50 1.78 -13.33 5.45
CA GLN A 50 2.10 -14.52 4.67
C GLN A 50 1.38 -15.76 5.22
N ALA A 51 1.42 -15.98 6.54
CA ALA A 51 0.74 -17.08 7.20
C ALA A 51 -0.79 -17.01 7.02
N ALA A 52 -1.36 -15.82 7.05
CA ALA A 52 -2.78 -15.58 6.79
C ALA A 52 -3.16 -15.78 5.32
N GLY A 53 -2.20 -15.71 4.38
CA GLY A 53 -2.46 -15.75 2.94
C GLY A 53 -3.07 -14.46 2.40
N LEU A 54 -2.84 -13.33 3.04
CA LEU A 54 -3.38 -12.02 2.68
C LEU A 54 -2.46 -11.20 1.76
N VAL A 55 -1.30 -11.74 1.39
CA VAL A 55 -0.33 -11.06 0.53
C VAL A 55 -0.96 -10.60 -0.78
N GLU A 56 -1.66 -11.50 -1.48
CA GLU A 56 -2.33 -11.21 -2.75
C GLU A 56 -3.45 -10.19 -2.57
N THR A 57 -4.16 -10.24 -1.44
CA THR A 57 -5.22 -9.28 -1.13
C THR A 57 -4.65 -7.88 -0.93
N LEU A 58 -3.52 -7.77 -0.23
CA LEU A 58 -2.85 -6.49 0.04
C LEU A 58 -2.05 -5.97 -1.16
N LYS A 59 -1.73 -6.82 -2.13
CA LYS A 59 -1.14 -6.45 -3.43
C LYS A 59 -2.19 -6.11 -4.48
N GLY A 60 -3.46 -6.32 -4.18
CA GLY A 60 -4.56 -6.02 -5.09
C GLY A 60 -4.72 -4.53 -5.40
N ASP A 61 -5.60 -4.25 -6.37
CA ASP A 61 -5.93 -2.90 -6.84
C ASP A 61 -6.74 -2.15 -5.75
N GLY A 62 -6.00 -1.66 -4.71
CA GLY A 62 -6.60 -0.82 -3.67
C GLY A 62 -6.91 0.57 -4.21
N PRO A 63 -7.33 1.56 -3.45
CA PRO A 63 -6.50 1.99 -2.30
C PRO A 63 -6.87 1.31 -1.00
N PHE A 64 -5.83 0.96 -0.22
CA PHE A 64 -5.97 0.44 1.13
C PHE A 64 -5.24 1.32 2.14
N THR A 65 -5.77 1.38 3.35
CA THR A 65 -5.03 1.94 4.48
C THR A 65 -4.72 0.80 5.44
N VAL A 66 -3.45 0.61 5.72
CA VAL A 66 -2.98 -0.45 6.61
C VAL A 66 -2.39 0.16 7.87
N PHE A 67 -2.96 -0.20 9.00
CA PHE A 67 -2.36 0.10 10.30
C PHE A 67 -1.35 -0.99 10.64
N ALA A 68 -0.08 -0.71 10.40
CA ALA A 68 1.01 -1.66 10.54
C ALA A 68 1.59 -1.63 11.96
N PRO A 69 1.34 -2.64 12.79
CA PRO A 69 1.99 -2.76 14.09
C PRO A 69 3.47 -3.12 13.92
N THR A 70 4.33 -2.45 14.68
CA THR A 70 5.75 -2.76 14.73
C THR A 70 6.04 -4.05 15.49
N ASN A 71 7.24 -4.59 15.34
CA ASN A 71 7.70 -5.72 16.16
C ASN A 71 7.60 -5.42 17.66
N ALA A 72 7.82 -4.15 18.06
CA ALA A 72 7.65 -3.71 19.45
C ALA A 72 6.18 -3.77 19.91
N ALA A 73 5.24 -3.44 19.03
CA ALA A 73 3.81 -3.57 19.32
C ALA A 73 3.42 -5.04 19.51
N PHE A 74 3.95 -5.95 18.73
CA PHE A 74 3.77 -7.40 18.92
C PHE A 74 4.42 -7.90 20.20
N ALA A 75 5.60 -7.37 20.56
CA ALA A 75 6.29 -7.73 21.81
C ALA A 75 5.54 -7.26 23.06
N ALA A 76 4.70 -6.26 22.94
CA ALA A 76 3.83 -5.79 24.04
C ALA A 76 2.66 -6.75 24.32
N LEU A 77 2.36 -7.68 23.41
CA LEU A 77 1.37 -8.71 23.63
C LEU A 77 1.89 -9.77 24.63
N PRO A 78 0.99 -10.50 25.32
CA PRO A 78 1.39 -11.60 26.18
C PRO A 78 2.28 -12.60 25.44
N ALA A 79 3.30 -13.10 26.13
CA ALA A 79 4.23 -14.08 25.56
C ALA A 79 3.49 -15.30 25.00
N GLY A 80 3.84 -15.71 23.79
CA GLY A 80 3.22 -16.84 23.08
C GLY A 80 1.94 -16.50 22.31
N THR A 81 1.41 -15.28 22.43
CA THR A 81 0.21 -14.87 21.66
C THR A 81 0.52 -14.83 20.17
N VAL A 82 1.64 -14.25 19.78
CA VAL A 82 2.04 -14.15 18.38
C VAL A 82 2.32 -15.54 17.80
N ASP A 83 3.08 -16.37 18.52
CA ASP A 83 3.37 -17.75 18.09
C ASP A 83 2.09 -18.57 17.96
N SER A 84 1.14 -18.35 18.86
CA SER A 84 -0.17 -19.00 18.81
C SER A 84 -0.97 -18.55 17.58
N LEU A 85 -0.97 -17.27 17.26
CA LEU A 85 -1.69 -16.71 16.10
C LEU A 85 -1.07 -17.15 14.77
N LEU A 86 0.24 -17.35 14.72
CA LEU A 86 0.94 -17.82 13.52
C LEU A 86 0.72 -19.33 13.24
N ARG A 87 0.10 -20.05 14.16
CA ARG A 87 -0.23 -21.46 13.94
C ARG A 87 -1.36 -21.61 12.93
N PRO A 88 -1.28 -22.62 12.05
CA PRO A 88 -2.31 -22.88 11.04
C PRO A 88 -3.70 -23.11 11.63
N GLU A 89 -3.78 -23.60 12.88
CA GLU A 89 -5.02 -23.83 13.62
C GLU A 89 -5.75 -22.51 13.93
N ASN A 90 -5.00 -21.42 14.09
CA ASN A 90 -5.52 -20.10 14.43
C ASN A 90 -5.52 -19.12 13.24
N LYS A 91 -5.35 -19.63 12.03
CA LYS A 91 -5.30 -18.82 10.81
C LYS A 91 -6.51 -17.90 10.68
N ASP A 92 -7.71 -18.40 10.97
CA ASP A 92 -8.94 -17.61 10.87
C ASP A 92 -8.96 -16.42 11.84
N GLN A 93 -8.40 -16.60 13.03
CA GLN A 93 -8.24 -15.51 14.01
C GLN A 93 -7.20 -14.50 13.52
N LEU A 94 -6.09 -14.98 12.97
CA LEU A 94 -5.05 -14.14 12.40
C LEU A 94 -5.60 -13.30 11.23
N VAL A 95 -6.35 -13.92 10.34
CA VAL A 95 -7.02 -13.22 9.22
C VAL A 95 -7.94 -12.12 9.74
N LYS A 96 -8.77 -12.39 10.74
CA LYS A 96 -9.67 -11.40 11.35
C LYS A 96 -8.90 -10.22 11.95
N ILE A 97 -7.83 -10.50 12.68
CA ILE A 97 -7.00 -9.45 13.28
C ILE A 97 -6.35 -8.60 12.20
N LEU A 98 -5.78 -9.22 11.16
CA LEU A 98 -5.13 -8.49 10.09
C LEU A 98 -6.12 -7.67 9.25
N THR A 99 -7.28 -8.24 8.90
CA THR A 99 -8.33 -7.52 8.16
C THR A 99 -8.96 -6.40 8.98
N TYR A 100 -8.94 -6.51 10.31
CA TYR A 100 -9.31 -5.42 11.21
C TYR A 100 -8.34 -4.23 11.14
N HIS A 101 -7.08 -4.46 10.82
CA HIS A 101 -6.07 -3.42 10.62
C HIS A 101 -6.01 -2.86 9.20
N VAL A 102 -6.86 -3.37 8.31
CA VAL A 102 -6.95 -2.91 6.92
C VAL A 102 -8.27 -2.19 6.69
N VAL A 103 -8.18 -0.97 6.22
CA VAL A 103 -9.32 -0.14 5.86
C VAL A 103 -9.39 -0.01 4.34
N PRO A 104 -10.54 -0.26 3.71
CA PRO A 104 -10.73 0.02 2.30
C PRO A 104 -10.78 1.54 2.09
N GLY A 105 -9.90 2.04 1.23
CA GLY A 105 -9.74 3.46 0.94
C GLY A 105 -8.42 4.02 1.44
N ALA A 106 -7.93 5.06 0.80
CA ALA A 106 -6.75 5.80 1.25
C ALA A 106 -7.17 6.86 2.27
N VAL A 107 -6.85 6.64 3.53
CA VAL A 107 -7.06 7.58 4.62
C VAL A 107 -5.70 8.14 5.03
N THR A 108 -5.45 9.39 4.68
CA THR A 108 -4.22 10.09 5.06
C THR A 108 -4.37 10.80 6.40
N SER A 109 -3.28 11.12 7.05
CA SER A 109 -3.29 11.83 8.33
C SER A 109 -3.98 13.18 8.24
N ASP A 110 -3.88 13.88 7.11
CA ASP A 110 -4.57 15.16 6.87
C ASP A 110 -6.09 15.06 7.01
N GLN A 111 -6.64 13.90 6.68
CA GLN A 111 -8.08 13.65 6.85
C GLN A 111 -8.47 13.34 8.29
N LEU A 112 -7.48 12.94 9.09
CA LEU A 112 -7.64 12.50 10.48
C LEU A 112 -7.34 13.60 11.48
N VAL A 113 -6.50 14.57 11.13
CA VAL A 113 -6.10 15.69 12.01
C VAL A 113 -7.34 16.44 12.51
N ASP A 114 -7.35 16.69 13.82
CA ASP A 114 -8.43 17.40 14.54
C ASP A 114 -9.83 16.75 14.43
N LYS A 115 -9.88 15.49 14.00
CA LYS A 115 -11.14 14.77 13.84
C LYS A 115 -11.15 13.48 14.64
N ARG A 116 -12.34 13.11 15.05
CA ARG A 116 -12.65 11.76 15.53
C ARG A 116 -13.57 11.11 14.54
N MET A 117 -13.15 10.00 13.99
CA MET A 117 -13.96 9.27 13.03
C MET A 117 -13.91 7.78 13.28
N SER A 118 -14.99 7.13 12.89
CA SER A 118 -15.03 5.66 12.88
C SER A 118 -14.96 5.21 11.44
N VAL A 119 -13.98 4.41 11.13
CA VAL A 119 -13.74 3.90 9.77
C VAL A 119 -14.03 2.41 9.76
N ALA A 120 -14.82 1.97 8.79
CA ALA A 120 -15.10 0.55 8.61
C ALA A 120 -13.86 -0.17 8.06
N THR A 121 -13.51 -1.30 8.66
CA THR A 121 -12.41 -2.15 8.24
C THR A 121 -12.88 -3.21 7.23
N VAL A 122 -11.94 -3.89 6.59
CA VAL A 122 -12.23 -4.99 5.67
C VAL A 122 -12.93 -6.16 6.39
N GLU A 123 -12.68 -6.31 7.69
CA GLU A 123 -13.34 -7.33 8.52
C GLU A 123 -14.84 -7.00 8.78
N GLY A 124 -15.24 -5.74 8.61
CA GLY A 124 -16.61 -5.27 8.81
C GLY A 124 -16.86 -4.56 10.13
N GLN A 125 -15.92 -4.55 11.03
CA GLN A 125 -15.98 -3.76 12.25
C GLN A 125 -15.46 -2.35 12.02
N THR A 126 -15.76 -1.43 12.94
CA THR A 126 -15.27 -0.05 12.87
C THR A 126 -14.08 0.15 13.79
N VAL A 127 -13.08 0.84 13.27
CA VAL A 127 -11.93 1.34 14.04
C VAL A 127 -12.17 2.81 14.36
N HIS A 128 -11.95 3.17 15.60
CA HIS A 128 -12.04 4.56 16.03
C HIS A 128 -10.67 5.22 15.86
N VAL A 129 -10.63 6.26 15.05
CA VAL A 129 -9.44 7.06 14.83
C VAL A 129 -9.65 8.43 15.47
N ASP A 130 -8.72 8.81 16.33
CA ASP A 130 -8.70 10.10 17.03
C ASP A 130 -7.45 10.88 16.60
N GLY A 131 -7.65 11.97 15.90
CA GLY A 131 -6.58 12.85 15.43
C GLY A 131 -6.42 14.14 16.25
N THR A 132 -7.10 14.28 17.37
CA THR A 132 -7.13 15.56 18.13
C THR A 132 -5.85 15.83 18.94
N HIS A 133 -5.11 14.78 19.29
CA HIS A 133 -3.86 14.89 20.06
C HIS A 133 -2.76 13.99 19.46
N GLY A 134 -2.61 14.02 18.15
CA GLY A 134 -1.86 13.04 17.39
C GLY A 134 -2.75 11.89 16.95
N VAL A 135 -2.42 11.26 15.85
CA VAL A 135 -3.26 10.20 15.30
C VAL A 135 -3.19 8.96 16.19
N ARG A 136 -4.33 8.54 16.70
CA ARG A 136 -4.51 7.33 17.48
C ARG A 136 -5.56 6.44 16.83
N VAL A 137 -5.29 5.16 16.83
CA VAL A 137 -6.21 4.15 16.32
C VAL A 137 -6.62 3.27 17.51
N ASN A 138 -7.85 3.42 17.97
CA ASN A 138 -8.30 2.85 19.24
C ASN A 138 -7.38 3.28 20.40
N ASN A 139 -6.60 2.33 20.94
CA ASN A 139 -5.66 2.56 22.01
C ASN A 139 -4.20 2.66 21.55
N ALA A 140 -3.92 2.42 20.26
CA ALA A 140 -2.59 2.49 19.69
C ALA A 140 -2.30 3.91 19.18
N THR A 141 -1.09 4.40 19.43
CA THR A 141 -0.63 5.69 18.93
C THR A 141 0.10 5.47 17.61
N VAL A 142 -0.27 6.21 16.57
CA VAL A 142 0.46 6.21 15.30
C VAL A 142 1.81 6.91 15.50
N THR A 143 2.87 6.17 15.30
CA THR A 143 4.25 6.68 15.44
C THR A 143 4.77 7.29 14.16
N SER A 144 4.34 6.75 13.03
CA SER A 144 4.68 7.27 11.70
C SER A 144 3.45 7.14 10.81
N ALA A 145 3.01 8.26 10.25
CA ALA A 145 1.84 8.33 9.38
C ALA A 145 2.27 8.57 7.94
N ASP A 146 1.33 8.33 7.00
CA ASP A 146 1.46 8.70 5.59
C ASP A 146 2.67 8.10 4.86
N ILE A 147 2.97 6.84 5.13
CA ILE A 147 3.87 6.08 4.26
C ILE A 147 3.07 5.67 3.03
N ILE A 148 3.30 6.38 1.94
CA ILE A 148 2.53 6.21 0.70
C ILE A 148 3.11 5.04 -0.09
N ALA A 149 2.25 4.09 -0.41
CA ALA A 149 2.52 2.97 -1.31
C ALA A 149 1.76 3.15 -2.63
N SER A 150 2.13 2.38 -3.64
CA SER A 150 1.47 2.42 -4.95
C SER A 150 -0.02 2.07 -4.89
N ASN A 151 -0.41 1.23 -3.97
CA ASN A 151 -1.78 0.75 -3.79
C ASN A 151 -2.42 1.14 -2.45
N GLY A 152 -1.84 2.09 -1.70
CA GLY A 152 -2.43 2.58 -0.47
C GLY A 152 -1.51 3.36 0.45
N VAL A 153 -1.89 3.43 1.71
CA VAL A 153 -1.18 4.19 2.74
C VAL A 153 -0.94 3.29 3.96
N ILE A 154 0.22 3.41 4.56
CA ILE A 154 0.59 2.69 5.79
C ILE A 154 0.71 3.69 6.93
N HIS A 155 0.07 3.39 8.05
CA HIS A 155 0.24 4.07 9.31
C HIS A 155 0.88 3.11 10.31
N VAL A 156 2.00 3.51 10.89
CA VAL A 156 2.76 2.68 11.85
C VAL A 156 2.23 2.89 13.26
N ILE A 157 1.85 1.81 13.92
CA ILE A 157 1.29 1.81 15.29
C ILE A 157 2.14 0.97 16.25
#